data_f9f9cde62d0ae5b76efa6f5180414971
#
_entry.id   f9f9cde62d0ae5b76efa6f5180414971
#
_cell.length_a   1.000
_cell.length_b   1.000
_cell.length_c   1.000
_cell.angle_alpha   90.00
_cell.angle_beta   90.00
_cell.angle_gamma   90.00
#
_symmetry.space_group_name_H-M   'P 1'
#
loop_
_entity.id
_entity.type
_entity.pdbx_description
1 polymer ?
#
loop_
_entity_poly.entity_id
_entity_poly.type
_entity_poly.pdbx_seq_one_letter_code
_entity_poly.pdbx_strand_id
1 'polypeptide(L)'
;MQTITYNNKQYKLPFDVELPEDPTAEVEVANRFSGQKTTMPEFAAAVYDTIIGSEMFGDYDTVRKGLDWFKQHFAEQYMVVLD
;
A
#
# COMPACT_ATOMS: atom_id res chain seq x y z
N MET A 1 16.30 -4.27 -1.44
CA MET A 1 14.98 -3.62 -1.62
C MET A 1 14.04 -4.59 -2.33
N GLN A 2 12.82 -4.75 -1.84
CA GLN A 2 11.86 -5.68 -2.42
C GLN A 2 11.31 -5.16 -3.74
N THR A 3 11.16 -6.06 -4.71
CA THR A 3 10.62 -5.76 -6.02
C THR A 3 9.57 -6.79 -6.38
N ILE A 4 8.44 -6.34 -6.91
CA ILE A 4 7.31 -7.19 -7.31
C ILE A 4 6.99 -6.91 -8.77
N THR A 5 6.78 -7.97 -9.56
CA THR A 5 6.25 -7.85 -10.93
C THR A 5 4.74 -8.03 -10.89
N TYR A 6 4.02 -7.05 -11.40
CA TYR A 6 2.56 -7.05 -11.42
C TYR A 6 2.09 -6.36 -12.69
N ASN A 7 1.22 -7.01 -13.46
CA ASN A 7 0.71 -6.50 -14.73
C ASN A 7 1.82 -6.05 -15.68
N ASN A 8 2.88 -6.87 -15.82
CA ASN A 8 4.02 -6.62 -16.70
C ASN A 8 4.86 -5.40 -16.30
N LYS A 9 4.73 -4.93 -15.07
CA LYS A 9 5.49 -3.80 -14.55
C LYS A 9 6.19 -4.21 -13.25
N GLN A 10 7.41 -3.74 -13.07
CA GLN A 10 8.14 -3.94 -11.81
C GLN A 10 7.87 -2.78 -10.86
N TYR A 11 7.57 -3.13 -9.62
CA TYR A 11 7.36 -2.16 -8.55
C TYR A 11 8.43 -2.35 -7.49
N LYS A 12 9.18 -1.30 -7.20
CA LYS A 12 10.07 -1.27 -6.04
C LYS A 12 9.26 -0.79 -4.86
N LEU A 13 9.25 -1.56 -3.78
CA LEU A 13 8.50 -1.17 -2.59
C LEU A 13 9.23 -0.05 -1.85
N PRO A 14 8.49 0.83 -1.16
CA PRO A 14 9.11 2.01 -0.51
C PRO A 14 9.92 1.64 0.74
N PHE A 15 9.67 0.47 1.30
CA PHE A 15 10.33 -0.08 2.47
C PHE A 15 10.06 -1.58 2.51
N ASP A 16 10.74 -2.30 3.39
CA ASP A 16 10.54 -3.74 3.52
C ASP A 16 9.19 -4.01 4.20
N VAL A 17 8.44 -4.93 3.63
CA VAL A 17 7.17 -5.40 4.19
C VAL A 17 7.18 -6.92 4.21
N GLU A 18 6.35 -7.49 5.07
CA GLU A 18 6.12 -8.92 5.09
C GLU A 18 5.12 -9.26 3.99
N LEU A 19 5.59 -9.98 2.97
CA LEU A 19 4.76 -10.29 1.80
C LEU A 19 3.99 -11.60 2.02
N PRO A 20 2.73 -11.66 1.56
CA PRO A 20 1.95 -12.90 1.58
C PRO A 20 2.47 -13.88 0.53
N GLU A 21 1.93 -15.10 0.56
CA GLU A 21 2.29 -16.17 -0.37
C GLU A 21 2.06 -15.78 -1.84
N ASP A 22 0.95 -15.09 -2.09
CA ASP A 22 0.62 -14.58 -3.43
C ASP A 22 0.49 -13.05 -3.37
N PRO A 23 1.61 -12.33 -3.50
CA PRO A 23 1.58 -10.87 -3.35
C PRO A 23 0.84 -10.13 -4.46
N THR A 24 0.51 -10.78 -5.57
CA THR A 24 -0.21 -10.17 -6.67
C THR A 24 -1.71 -10.47 -6.65
N ALA A 25 -2.19 -11.31 -5.73
CA ALA A 25 -3.61 -11.56 -5.57
C ALA A 25 -4.34 -10.28 -5.17
N GLU A 26 -5.55 -10.08 -5.70
CA GLU A 26 -6.34 -8.90 -5.39
C GLU A 26 -7.07 -9.06 -4.06
N VAL A 27 -7.07 -7.98 -3.27
CA VAL A 27 -7.82 -7.90 -2.02
C VAL A 27 -8.60 -6.61 -1.97
N GLU A 28 -9.68 -6.62 -1.20
CA GLU A 28 -10.49 -5.44 -0.94
C GLU A 28 -9.99 -4.73 0.31
N VAL A 29 -9.81 -3.43 0.21
CA VAL A 29 -9.38 -2.58 1.33
C VAL A 29 -10.40 -1.45 1.49
N ALA A 30 -10.81 -1.19 2.72
CA ALA A 30 -11.77 -0.15 3.04
C ALA A 30 -11.10 1.04 3.72
N ASN A 31 -11.59 2.23 3.42
CA ASN A 31 -11.22 3.42 4.16
C ASN A 31 -11.77 3.27 5.59
N ARG A 32 -10.91 3.39 6.59
CA ARG A 32 -11.27 3.15 7.99
C ARG A 32 -12.24 4.20 8.56
N PHE A 33 -12.42 5.31 7.87
CA PHE A 33 -13.34 6.37 8.32
C PHE A 33 -14.64 6.39 7.54
N SER A 34 -14.58 6.33 6.20
CA SER A 34 -15.76 6.45 5.34
C SER A 34 -16.40 5.11 5.00
N GLY A 35 -15.67 4.01 5.11
CA GLY A 35 -16.13 2.70 4.69
C GLY A 35 -16.09 2.47 3.19
N GLN A 36 -15.65 3.46 2.40
CA GLN A 36 -15.47 3.26 0.97
C GLN A 36 -14.42 2.19 0.71
N LYS A 37 -14.64 1.37 -0.31
CA LYS A 37 -13.80 0.21 -0.61
C LYS A 37 -13.17 0.32 -1.98
N THR A 38 -12.00 -0.26 -2.13
CA THR A 38 -11.33 -0.42 -3.41
C THR A 38 -10.57 -1.74 -3.41
N THR A 39 -10.13 -2.19 -4.58
CA THR A 39 -9.31 -3.38 -4.69
C THR A 39 -7.88 -3.00 -5.04
N MET A 40 -6.93 -3.80 -4.57
CA MET A 40 -5.52 -3.63 -4.86
C MET A 40 -4.81 -4.97 -4.70
N PRO A 41 -3.61 -5.13 -5.28
CA PRO A 41 -2.86 -6.36 -5.03
C PRO A 41 -2.37 -6.41 -3.58
N GLU A 42 -2.18 -7.63 -3.08
CA GLU A 42 -1.76 -7.86 -1.69
C GLU A 42 -0.50 -7.08 -1.31
N PHE A 43 0.47 -6.94 -2.23
CA PHE A 43 1.68 -6.18 -1.88
C PHE A 43 1.39 -4.70 -1.62
N ALA A 44 0.42 -4.12 -2.33
CA ALA A 44 0.00 -2.74 -2.06
C ALA A 44 -0.74 -2.65 -0.73
N ALA A 45 -1.58 -3.65 -0.41
CA ALA A 45 -2.25 -3.71 0.88
C ALA A 45 -1.24 -3.82 2.04
N ALA A 46 -0.14 -4.57 1.84
CA ALA A 46 0.92 -4.66 2.85
C ALA A 46 1.60 -3.31 3.08
N VAL A 47 1.84 -2.54 2.02
CA VAL A 47 2.36 -1.18 2.15
C VAL A 47 1.36 -0.29 2.89
N TYR A 48 0.08 -0.38 2.55
CA TYR A 48 -0.99 0.36 3.23
C TYR A 48 -1.01 0.06 4.73
N ASP A 49 -0.97 -1.21 5.11
CA ASP A 49 -0.98 -1.61 6.52
C ASP A 49 0.23 -1.05 7.27
N THR A 50 1.39 -1.03 6.63
CA THR A 50 2.60 -0.48 7.22
C THR A 50 2.50 1.04 7.40
N ILE A 51 1.88 1.75 6.44
CA ILE A 51 1.62 3.18 6.57
C ILE A 51 0.76 3.45 7.81
N ILE A 52 -0.34 2.72 7.95
CA ILE A 52 -1.26 2.90 9.08
C ILE A 52 -0.56 2.59 10.40
N GLY A 53 0.18 1.48 10.47
CA GLY A 53 0.92 1.14 11.68
C GLY A 53 1.99 2.15 12.05
N SER A 54 2.70 2.67 11.05
CA SER A 54 3.74 3.69 11.27
C SER A 54 3.16 5.00 11.75
N GLU A 55 1.99 5.38 11.26
CA GLU A 55 1.28 6.57 11.74
C GLU A 55 0.94 6.43 13.23
N MET A 56 0.49 5.26 13.63
CA MET A 56 0.14 5.00 15.03
C MET A 56 1.36 5.08 15.96
N PHE A 57 2.55 4.76 15.47
CA PHE A 57 3.79 4.82 16.25
C PHE A 57 4.55 6.15 16.07
N GLY A 58 4.04 7.05 15.25
CA GLY A 58 4.69 8.34 15.01
C GLY A 58 5.91 8.27 14.09
N ASP A 59 6.06 7.18 13.33
CA ASP A 59 7.15 7.04 12.35
C ASP A 59 6.75 7.73 11.05
N TYR A 60 6.83 9.04 11.04
CA TYR A 60 6.34 9.85 9.92
C TYR A 60 7.23 9.79 8.68
N ASP A 61 8.50 9.41 8.79
CA ASP A 61 9.35 9.18 7.63
C ASP A 61 8.84 8.00 6.81
N THR A 62 8.49 6.90 7.47
CA THR A 62 7.90 5.73 6.82
C THR A 62 6.54 6.07 6.22
N VAL A 63 5.72 6.81 6.95
CA VAL A 63 4.41 7.27 6.44
C VAL A 63 4.59 8.06 5.15
N ARG A 64 5.50 9.03 5.13
CA ARG A 64 5.73 9.86 3.95
C ARG A 64 6.19 9.04 2.75
N LYS A 65 7.14 8.14 2.95
CA LYS A 65 7.62 7.26 1.87
C LYS A 65 6.49 6.41 1.30
N GLY A 66 5.67 5.85 2.17
CA GLY A 66 4.54 5.02 1.76
C GLY A 66 3.49 5.81 0.99
N LEU A 67 3.14 6.99 1.48
CA LEU A 67 2.15 7.86 0.83
C LEU A 67 2.62 8.27 -0.56
N ASP A 68 3.87 8.69 -0.70
CA ASP A 68 4.41 9.09 -2.00
C ASP A 68 4.39 7.93 -2.98
N TRP A 69 4.79 6.74 -2.54
CA TRP A 69 4.76 5.54 -3.36
C TRP A 69 3.33 5.21 -3.81
N PHE A 70 2.38 5.27 -2.88
CA PHE A 70 0.98 4.97 -3.17
C PHE A 70 0.39 5.95 -4.19
N LYS A 71 0.63 7.22 -4.02
CA LYS A 71 0.18 8.24 -4.98
C LYS A 71 0.74 7.99 -6.37
N GLN A 72 2.00 7.59 -6.44
CA GLN A 72 2.69 7.40 -7.72
C GLN A 72 2.17 6.16 -8.47
N HIS A 73 1.90 5.07 -7.74
CA HIS A 73 1.63 3.77 -8.35
C HIS A 73 0.16 3.34 -8.29
N PHE A 74 -0.58 3.80 -7.30
CA PHE A 74 -1.97 3.40 -7.04
C PHE A 74 -2.80 4.62 -6.67
N ALA A 75 -2.82 5.61 -7.57
CA ALA A 75 -3.47 6.91 -7.32
C ALA A 75 -4.96 6.77 -7.01
N GLU A 76 -5.69 5.92 -7.73
CA GLU A 76 -7.12 5.71 -7.50
C GLU A 76 -7.37 5.12 -6.12
N GLN A 77 -6.61 4.10 -5.77
CA GLN A 77 -6.71 3.45 -4.47
C GLN A 77 -6.33 4.42 -3.35
N TYR A 78 -5.29 5.22 -3.57
CA TYR A 78 -4.90 6.24 -2.61
C TYR A 78 -6.06 7.18 -2.28
N MET A 79 -6.78 7.63 -3.28
CA MET A 79 -7.91 8.54 -3.09
C MET A 79 -9.05 7.92 -2.28
N VAL A 80 -9.19 6.60 -2.33
CA VAL A 80 -10.24 5.92 -1.55
C VAL A 80 -9.80 5.68 -0.11
N VAL A 81 -8.57 5.18 0.11
CA VAL A 81 -8.20 4.66 1.43
C VAL A 81 -7.27 5.58 2.24
N LEU A 82 -6.59 6.50 1.60
CA LEU A 82 -5.58 7.33 2.26
C LEU A 82 -5.80 8.85 2.12
N ASP A 83 -6.70 9.25 1.28
CA ASP A 83 -6.97 10.68 1.05
C ASP A 83 -7.99 11.25 2.05
#